data_93b69b0a442311130ecf79ec1e6d6f31
#
_entry.id   93b69b0a442311130ecf79ec1e6d6f31
#
_cell.length_a   1.000
_cell.length_b   1.000
_cell.length_c   1.000
_cell.angle_alpha   90.00
_cell.angle_beta   90.00
_cell.angle_gamma   90.00
#
_symmetry.space_group_name_H-M   'P 1'
#
loop_
_entity.id
_entity.type
_entity.pdbx_description
1 polymer ?
#
loop_
_entity_poly.entity_id
_entity_poly.type
_entity_poly.pdbx_seq_one_letter_code
_entity_poly.pdbx_strand_id
1 'polypeptide(L)'
;FLREAGYHSGLLNLVAMKDASLDELLAHCRAVADAIPVFGFHLGVGIGGRELPYAFWQRFAEIENVVAIKIAPFNRYRTLDVLRGVAAAGAFDRVALYTGNDDHILLDLTLPFDLRDKGVTTRTYFKGGLLGHWSVWTASAIRQFEMCKAARGKDTLPADILALDARVTDCNSAFFDVA
;
A
#
# COMPACT_ATOMS: atom_id res chain seq x y z
N PHE A 1 23.44 -9.60 0.90
CA PHE A 1 22.78 -10.69 0.14
C PHE A 1 21.79 -10.15 -0.91
N LEU A 2 20.65 -9.48 -0.54
CA LEU A 2 19.64 -9.04 -1.51
C LEU A 2 20.22 -8.13 -2.60
N ARG A 3 21.04 -7.15 -2.20
CA ARG A 3 21.71 -6.22 -3.12
C ARG A 3 22.68 -6.93 -4.05
N GLU A 4 23.47 -7.85 -3.54
CA GLU A 4 24.41 -8.68 -4.31
C GLU A 4 23.67 -9.64 -5.27
N ALA A 5 22.47 -10.10 -4.87
CA ALA A 5 21.61 -10.92 -5.71
C ALA A 5 20.82 -10.12 -6.79
N GLY A 6 21.05 -8.79 -6.89
CA GLY A 6 20.45 -7.95 -7.91
C GLY A 6 19.03 -7.49 -7.64
N TYR A 7 18.51 -7.61 -6.41
CA TYR A 7 17.20 -7.08 -6.06
C TYR A 7 17.22 -5.54 -5.98
N HIS A 8 16.18 -4.89 -6.50
CA HIS A 8 16.07 -3.44 -6.54
C HIS A 8 15.63 -2.84 -5.20
N SER A 9 14.87 -3.58 -4.40
CA SER A 9 14.39 -3.16 -3.08
C SER A 9 14.10 -4.37 -2.20
N GLY A 10 14.04 -4.15 -0.88
CA GLY A 10 13.62 -5.13 0.10
C GLY A 10 12.23 -4.81 0.66
N LEU A 11 11.30 -5.77 0.64
CA LEU A 11 10.00 -5.63 1.32
C LEU A 11 10.22 -5.79 2.83
N LEU A 12 10.08 -4.70 3.57
CA LEU A 12 10.35 -4.65 5.01
C LEU A 12 9.06 -4.87 5.81
N ASN A 13 9.01 -5.98 6.55
CA ASN A 13 7.96 -6.29 7.50
C ASN A 13 8.49 -6.09 8.93
N LEU A 14 7.70 -5.41 9.77
CA LEU A 14 8.06 -5.10 11.17
C LEU A 14 7.44 -6.04 12.20
N VAL A 15 6.83 -7.15 11.78
CA VAL A 15 6.14 -8.10 12.66
C VAL A 15 7.06 -8.68 13.74
N ALA A 16 8.34 -8.90 13.44
CA ALA A 16 9.31 -9.41 14.42
C ALA A 16 9.62 -8.41 15.56
N MET A 17 9.23 -7.15 15.41
CA MET A 17 9.52 -6.07 16.37
C MET A 17 8.23 -5.60 17.08
N LYS A 18 7.40 -6.52 17.55
CA LYS A 18 6.06 -6.23 18.10
C LYS A 18 6.08 -5.25 19.28
N ASP A 19 7.07 -5.38 20.14
CA ASP A 19 7.18 -4.62 21.39
C ASP A 19 8.08 -3.37 21.28
N ALA A 20 8.70 -3.16 20.11
CA ALA A 20 9.59 -2.03 19.90
C ALA A 20 8.80 -0.70 19.87
N SER A 21 9.41 0.36 20.40
CA SER A 21 8.90 1.73 20.27
C SER A 21 8.92 2.20 18.80
N LEU A 22 8.20 3.28 18.52
CA LEU A 22 8.22 3.86 17.16
C LEU A 22 9.62 4.34 16.76
N ASP A 23 10.41 4.84 17.70
CA ASP A 23 11.76 5.30 17.42
C ASP A 23 12.72 4.15 17.09
N GLU A 24 12.61 3.03 17.80
CA GLU A 24 13.36 1.81 17.50
C GLU A 24 12.99 1.24 16.13
N LEU A 25 11.69 1.21 15.78
CA LEU A 25 11.23 0.80 14.46
C LEU A 25 11.81 1.69 13.36
N LEU A 26 11.76 2.99 13.54
CA LEU A 26 12.28 3.94 12.55
C LEU A 26 13.81 3.87 12.45
N ALA A 27 14.51 3.64 13.56
CA ALA A 27 15.95 3.39 13.54
C ALA A 27 16.30 2.13 12.73
N HIS A 28 15.54 1.04 12.95
CA HIS A 28 15.67 -0.18 12.14
C HIS A 28 15.38 0.08 10.65
N CYS A 29 14.30 0.80 10.33
CA CYS A 29 13.98 1.13 8.95
C CYS A 29 15.10 1.92 8.25
N ARG A 30 15.72 2.88 8.95
CA ARG A 30 16.88 3.63 8.43
C ARG A 30 18.07 2.72 8.19
N ALA A 31 18.42 1.87 9.15
CA ALA A 31 19.54 0.94 8.99
C ALA A 31 19.35 -0.02 7.80
N VAL A 32 18.12 -0.47 7.54
CA VAL A 32 17.82 -1.27 6.35
C VAL A 32 17.90 -0.43 5.08
N ALA A 33 17.39 0.82 5.11
CA ALA A 33 17.43 1.74 3.98
C ALA A 33 18.86 2.13 3.57
N ASP A 34 19.79 2.17 4.51
CA ASP A 34 21.23 2.38 4.23
C ASP A 34 21.84 1.21 3.42
N ALA A 35 21.28 0.00 3.58
CA ALA A 35 21.76 -1.19 2.90
C ALA A 35 21.11 -1.44 1.55
N ILE A 36 19.79 -1.20 1.42
CA ILE A 36 19.00 -1.45 0.20
C ILE A 36 17.76 -0.53 0.21
N PRO A 37 17.26 -0.07 -0.97
CA PRO A 37 15.99 0.64 -1.05
C PRO A 37 14.86 -0.14 -0.36
N VAL A 38 14.06 0.55 0.46
CA VAL A 38 13.02 -0.08 1.28
C VAL A 38 11.67 0.05 0.60
N PHE A 39 10.98 -1.09 0.52
CA PHE A 39 9.57 -1.20 0.25
C PHE A 39 8.86 -1.48 1.58
N GLY A 40 8.21 -0.49 2.18
CA GLY A 40 7.50 -0.65 3.45
C GLY A 40 6.29 -1.57 3.33
N PHE A 41 5.88 -2.19 4.45
CA PHE A 41 4.69 -3.03 4.49
C PHE A 41 3.82 -2.71 5.70
N HIS A 42 2.64 -2.14 5.44
CA HIS A 42 1.59 -2.00 6.44
C HIS A 42 0.70 -3.25 6.43
N LEU A 43 0.98 -4.16 7.33
CA LEU A 43 0.19 -5.38 7.53
C LEU A 43 -0.89 -5.14 8.60
N GLY A 44 -2.12 -5.55 8.34
CA GLY A 44 -3.23 -5.43 9.28
C GLY A 44 -3.03 -6.25 10.56
N VAL A 45 -3.52 -5.74 11.69
CA VAL A 45 -3.40 -6.41 13.00
C VAL A 45 -4.07 -7.78 12.99
N GLY A 46 -5.24 -7.91 12.34
CA GLY A 46 -6.00 -9.17 12.24
C GLY A 46 -5.25 -10.31 11.54
N ILE A 47 -4.21 -10.01 10.76
CA ILE A 47 -3.39 -10.98 10.03
C ILE A 47 -1.93 -10.98 10.50
N GLY A 48 -1.70 -10.62 11.78
CA GLY A 48 -0.40 -10.70 12.43
C GLY A 48 0.46 -9.43 12.35
N GLY A 49 -0.05 -8.34 11.79
CA GLY A 49 0.61 -7.04 11.78
C GLY A 49 0.56 -6.33 13.13
N ARG A 50 0.99 -5.09 13.14
CA ARG A 50 0.90 -4.20 14.31
C ARG A 50 0.32 -2.85 13.93
N GLU A 51 -0.25 -2.14 14.91
CA GLU A 51 -0.69 -0.76 14.74
C GLU A 51 0.51 0.16 14.47
N LEU A 52 0.44 0.86 13.35
CA LEU A 52 1.42 1.88 12.97
C LEU A 52 0.64 3.18 12.72
N PRO A 53 0.77 4.18 13.60
CA PRO A 53 0.01 5.42 13.51
C PRO A 53 0.50 6.32 12.38
N TYR A 54 -0.30 7.33 12.01
CA TYR A 54 0.05 8.38 11.05
C TYR A 54 1.48 8.93 11.24
N ALA A 55 1.86 9.24 12.49
CA ALA A 55 3.19 9.81 12.79
C ALA A 55 4.35 8.87 12.42
N PHE A 56 4.14 7.55 12.48
CA PHE A 56 5.12 6.59 11.98
C PHE A 56 5.28 6.72 10.47
N TRP A 57 4.17 6.74 9.73
CA TRP A 57 4.19 6.77 8.26
C TRP A 57 4.78 8.07 7.70
N GLN A 58 4.52 9.21 8.37
CA GLN A 58 5.18 10.47 8.02
C GLN A 58 6.70 10.34 8.14
N ARG A 59 7.20 9.96 9.31
CA ARG A 59 8.64 9.81 9.57
C ARG A 59 9.30 8.70 8.74
N PHE A 60 8.55 7.64 8.43
CA PHE A 60 9.00 6.57 7.54
C PHE A 60 9.17 7.06 6.10
N ALA A 61 8.22 7.85 5.61
CA ALA A 61 8.29 8.42 4.27
C ALA A 61 9.35 9.52 4.14
N GLU A 62 9.84 10.11 5.24
CA GLU A 62 10.98 11.04 5.25
C GLU A 62 12.33 10.33 5.03
N ILE A 63 12.41 9.01 5.19
CA ILE A 63 13.64 8.24 4.93
C ILE A 63 13.88 8.24 3.40
N GLU A 64 15.01 8.78 2.97
CA GLU A 64 15.30 9.04 1.56
C GLU A 64 15.20 7.79 0.68
N ASN A 65 15.69 6.66 1.16
CA ASN A 65 15.75 5.40 0.41
C ASN A 65 14.51 4.50 0.61
N VAL A 66 13.40 5.04 1.14
CA VAL A 66 12.07 4.40 1.07
C VAL A 66 11.47 4.72 -0.29
N VAL A 67 11.23 3.71 -1.10
CA VAL A 67 10.80 3.85 -2.50
C VAL A 67 9.35 3.45 -2.74
N ALA A 68 8.76 2.65 -1.85
CA ALA A 68 7.37 2.23 -1.96
C ALA A 68 6.79 1.79 -0.61
N ILE A 69 5.45 1.69 -0.54
CA ILE A 69 4.73 1.12 0.59
C ILE A 69 3.62 0.20 0.08
N LYS A 70 3.60 -1.06 0.54
CA LYS A 70 2.46 -1.97 0.45
C LYS A 70 1.51 -1.68 1.61
N ILE A 71 0.24 -1.44 1.30
CA ILE A 71 -0.80 -1.02 2.24
C ILE A 71 -1.88 -2.09 2.28
N ALA A 72 -1.89 -2.90 3.35
CA ALA A 72 -2.78 -4.03 3.55
C ALA A 72 -3.35 -4.09 4.99
N PRO A 73 -3.90 -2.99 5.54
CA PRO A 73 -4.49 -3.01 6.87
C PRO A 73 -5.91 -3.57 6.91
N PHE A 74 -6.57 -3.79 5.77
CA PHE A 74 -8.01 -4.12 5.66
C PHE A 74 -8.90 -3.14 6.44
N ASN A 75 -8.47 -1.89 6.50
CA ASN A 75 -9.14 -0.80 7.19
C ASN A 75 -8.87 0.51 6.45
N ARG A 76 -9.95 1.14 5.94
CA ARG A 76 -9.85 2.37 5.14
C ARG A 76 -9.23 3.54 5.90
N TYR A 77 -9.49 3.67 7.20
CA TYR A 77 -8.91 4.74 8.01
C TYR A 77 -7.40 4.56 8.16
N ARG A 78 -6.93 3.32 8.34
CA ARG A 78 -5.50 3.01 8.41
C ARG A 78 -4.81 3.17 7.06
N THR A 79 -5.50 2.86 5.97
CA THR A 79 -5.04 3.19 4.61
C THR A 79 -4.82 4.70 4.48
N LEU A 80 -5.77 5.52 4.94
CA LEU A 80 -5.64 6.99 4.90
C LEU A 80 -4.51 7.52 5.79
N ASP A 81 -4.21 6.89 6.93
CA ASP A 81 -3.08 7.28 7.79
C ASP A 81 -1.75 7.17 7.04
N VAL A 82 -1.55 6.11 6.25
CA VAL A 82 -0.36 5.97 5.41
C VAL A 82 -0.30 7.07 4.34
N LEU A 83 -1.39 7.24 3.58
CA LEU A 83 -1.47 8.23 2.51
C LEU A 83 -1.19 9.66 3.04
N ARG A 84 -1.81 10.02 4.15
CA ARG A 84 -1.59 11.32 4.81
C ARG A 84 -0.17 11.49 5.32
N GLY A 85 0.42 10.42 5.86
CA GLY A 85 1.82 10.42 6.29
C GLY A 85 2.77 10.71 5.12
N VAL A 86 2.57 10.03 3.99
CA VAL A 86 3.36 10.26 2.77
C VAL A 86 3.14 11.67 2.21
N ALA A 87 1.89 12.18 2.26
CA ALA A 87 1.57 13.56 1.85
C ALA A 87 2.31 14.59 2.70
N ALA A 88 2.24 14.44 4.03
CA ALA A 88 2.88 15.36 4.98
C ALA A 88 4.42 15.34 4.89
N ALA A 89 5.01 14.22 4.48
CA ALA A 89 6.44 14.10 4.17
C ALA A 89 6.80 14.70 2.79
N GLY A 90 5.81 15.12 1.97
CA GLY A 90 6.04 15.60 0.60
C GLY A 90 6.61 14.53 -0.33
N ALA A 91 6.33 13.25 -0.09
CA ALA A 91 7.07 12.14 -0.67
C ALA A 91 6.36 11.40 -1.82
N PHE A 92 5.23 11.89 -2.35
CA PHE A 92 4.47 11.18 -3.40
C PHE A 92 5.20 11.03 -4.74
N ASP A 93 6.14 11.90 -5.04
CA ASP A 93 6.95 11.80 -6.26
C ASP A 93 8.00 10.68 -6.17
N ARG A 94 8.35 10.27 -4.95
CA ARG A 94 9.39 9.28 -4.66
C ARG A 94 8.84 7.95 -4.15
N VAL A 95 7.80 7.99 -3.32
CA VAL A 95 7.24 6.80 -2.65
C VAL A 95 6.02 6.28 -3.42
N ALA A 96 6.17 5.17 -4.11
CA ALA A 96 5.08 4.50 -4.81
C ALA A 96 4.16 3.76 -3.81
N LEU A 97 2.85 3.88 -4.00
CA LEU A 97 1.85 3.23 -3.15
C LEU A 97 1.26 2.02 -3.86
N TYR A 98 1.24 0.87 -3.18
CA TYR A 98 0.65 -0.37 -3.65
C TYR A 98 -0.44 -0.84 -2.69
N THR A 99 -1.64 -1.14 -3.23
CA THR A 99 -2.68 -1.75 -2.41
C THR A 99 -2.40 -3.22 -2.16
N GLY A 100 -2.68 -3.66 -0.95
CA GLY A 100 -2.73 -5.05 -0.53
C GLY A 100 -4.06 -5.34 0.18
N ASN A 101 -5.07 -4.46 0.02
CA ASN A 101 -6.41 -4.63 0.56
C ASN A 101 -7.22 -5.52 -0.40
N ASP A 102 -7.21 -6.83 -0.18
CA ASP A 102 -7.90 -7.81 -1.02
C ASP A 102 -9.43 -7.61 -1.05
N ASP A 103 -9.96 -6.92 -0.07
CA ASP A 103 -11.37 -6.58 0.08
C ASP A 103 -11.82 -5.35 -0.72
N HIS A 104 -10.89 -4.65 -1.39
CA HIS A 104 -11.21 -3.37 -2.05
C HIS A 104 -10.27 -3.03 -3.22
N ILE A 105 -9.88 -4.02 -4.01
CA ILE A 105 -8.79 -3.92 -4.98
C ILE A 105 -9.09 -2.94 -6.11
N LEU A 106 -10.22 -3.15 -6.82
CA LEU A 106 -10.49 -2.40 -8.05
C LEU A 106 -10.76 -0.93 -7.74
N LEU A 107 -11.46 -0.65 -6.66
CA LEU A 107 -11.73 0.72 -6.24
C LEU A 107 -10.46 1.41 -5.73
N ASP A 108 -9.58 0.71 -5.01
CA ASP A 108 -8.26 1.23 -4.64
C ASP A 108 -7.44 1.62 -5.89
N LEU A 109 -7.47 0.79 -6.91
CA LEU A 109 -6.71 1.02 -8.14
C LEU A 109 -7.31 2.10 -9.04
N THR A 110 -8.62 2.36 -8.92
CA THR A 110 -9.35 3.27 -9.82
C THR A 110 -9.50 4.67 -9.24
N LEU A 111 -9.88 4.76 -7.95
CA LEU A 111 -10.24 6.05 -7.33
C LEU A 111 -9.01 6.87 -6.95
N PRO A 112 -9.06 8.20 -7.13
CA PRO A 112 -8.05 9.08 -6.60
C PRO A 112 -8.20 9.25 -5.08
N PHE A 113 -7.08 9.55 -4.44
CA PHE A 113 -7.05 10.09 -3.09
C PHE A 113 -6.66 11.57 -3.15
N ASP A 114 -7.60 12.43 -2.81
CA ASP A 114 -7.37 13.87 -2.68
C ASP A 114 -7.04 14.20 -1.22
N LEU A 115 -5.77 14.45 -0.97
CA LEU A 115 -5.25 14.69 0.37
C LEU A 115 -4.92 16.15 0.56
N ARG A 116 -5.48 16.74 1.59
CA ARG A 116 -5.26 18.14 1.92
C ARG A 116 -4.29 18.26 3.10
N ASP A 117 -3.16 18.90 2.86
CA ASP A 117 -2.20 19.27 3.89
C ASP A 117 -1.82 20.75 3.73
N LYS A 118 -1.84 21.52 4.83
CA LYS A 118 -1.46 22.94 4.88
C LYS A 118 -2.06 23.81 3.75
N GLY A 119 -3.30 23.51 3.37
CA GLY A 119 -4.01 24.23 2.31
C GLY A 119 -3.73 23.78 0.89
N VAL A 120 -2.80 22.87 0.69
CA VAL A 120 -2.48 22.24 -0.61
C VAL A 120 -3.23 20.92 -0.72
N THR A 121 -3.88 20.68 -1.87
CA THR A 121 -4.51 19.40 -2.18
C THR A 121 -3.62 18.64 -3.15
N THR A 122 -3.18 17.46 -2.73
CA THR A 122 -2.39 16.53 -3.57
C THR A 122 -3.26 15.36 -3.97
N ARG A 123 -3.39 15.12 -5.27
CA ARG A 123 -4.09 13.95 -5.82
C ARG A 123 -3.09 12.83 -6.09
N THR A 124 -3.39 11.65 -5.60
CA THR A 124 -2.58 10.45 -5.85
C THR A 124 -3.46 9.24 -6.16
N TYR A 125 -2.83 8.20 -6.74
CA TYR A 125 -3.41 6.90 -7.02
C TYR A 125 -2.48 5.81 -6.53
N PHE A 126 -3.02 4.65 -6.16
CA PHE A 126 -2.19 3.46 -6.05
C PHE A 126 -1.53 3.15 -7.40
N LYS A 127 -0.25 2.87 -7.38
CA LYS A 127 0.52 2.52 -8.60
C LYS A 127 0.24 1.11 -9.08
N GLY A 128 -0.19 0.23 -8.18
CA GLY A 128 -0.51 -1.17 -8.46
C GLY A 128 -1.02 -1.90 -7.24
N GLY A 129 -1.18 -3.22 -7.36
CA GLY A 129 -1.52 -4.13 -6.29
C GLY A 129 -0.36 -5.08 -5.99
N LEU A 130 -0.25 -5.50 -4.74
CA LEU A 130 0.73 -6.50 -4.28
C LEU A 130 0.03 -7.41 -3.27
N LEU A 131 -0.64 -8.47 -3.76
CA LEU A 131 -1.56 -9.30 -2.99
C LEU A 131 -1.83 -10.64 -3.69
N GLY A 132 -2.53 -11.56 -3.00
CA GLY A 132 -2.82 -12.91 -3.46
C GLY A 132 -3.60 -12.97 -4.77
N HIS A 133 -4.49 -12.01 -5.02
CA HIS A 133 -5.25 -11.90 -6.27
C HIS A 133 -4.36 -11.95 -7.52
N TRP A 134 -3.21 -11.26 -7.50
CA TRP A 134 -2.22 -11.30 -8.59
C TRP A 134 -1.53 -12.65 -8.75
N SER A 135 -1.34 -13.39 -7.66
CA SER A 135 -0.70 -14.70 -7.70
C SER A 135 -1.64 -15.78 -8.25
N VAL A 136 -2.92 -15.73 -7.89
CA VAL A 136 -3.90 -16.78 -8.23
C VAL A 136 -4.53 -16.56 -9.60
N TRP A 137 -4.91 -15.30 -9.92
CA TRP A 137 -5.60 -14.95 -11.17
C TRP A 137 -4.82 -13.95 -12.00
N THR A 138 -3.52 -14.14 -12.16
CA THR A 138 -2.59 -13.17 -12.76
C THR A 138 -3.10 -12.56 -14.05
N ALA A 139 -3.52 -13.37 -15.01
CA ALA A 139 -4.00 -12.89 -16.30
C ALA A 139 -5.29 -12.03 -16.19
N SER A 140 -6.19 -12.39 -15.27
CA SER A 140 -7.41 -11.60 -14.99
C SER A 140 -7.07 -10.31 -14.25
N ALA A 141 -6.19 -10.40 -13.27
CA ALA A 141 -5.73 -9.24 -12.49
C ALA A 141 -5.05 -8.18 -13.39
N ILE A 142 -4.25 -8.59 -14.36
CA ILE A 142 -3.65 -7.67 -15.36
C ILE A 142 -4.74 -6.96 -16.16
N ARG A 143 -5.73 -7.69 -16.70
CA ARG A 143 -6.84 -7.06 -17.43
C ARG A 143 -7.64 -6.09 -16.57
N GLN A 144 -7.94 -6.48 -15.34
CA GLN A 144 -8.65 -5.63 -14.37
C GLN A 144 -7.85 -4.38 -14.05
N PHE A 145 -6.54 -4.49 -13.88
CA PHE A 145 -5.66 -3.35 -13.65
C PHE A 145 -5.67 -2.35 -14.81
N GLU A 146 -5.63 -2.85 -16.06
CA GLU A 146 -5.74 -1.99 -17.25
C GLU A 146 -7.11 -1.30 -17.32
N MET A 147 -8.21 -2.00 -16.99
CA MET A 147 -9.55 -1.40 -16.89
C MET A 147 -9.58 -0.28 -15.84
N CYS A 148 -9.01 -0.52 -14.65
CA CYS A 148 -8.93 0.49 -13.59
C CYS A 148 -8.13 1.72 -14.04
N LYS A 149 -6.98 1.53 -14.68
CA LYS A 149 -6.18 2.64 -15.23
C LYS A 149 -6.94 3.45 -16.27
N ALA A 150 -7.65 2.77 -17.17
CA ALA A 150 -8.46 3.42 -18.22
C ALA A 150 -9.67 4.20 -17.67
N ALA A 151 -10.12 3.88 -16.46
CA ALA A 151 -11.21 4.56 -15.75
C ALA A 151 -10.77 5.79 -14.94
N ARG A 152 -9.47 5.91 -14.64
CA ARG A 152 -8.93 7.03 -13.85
C ARG A 152 -9.21 8.37 -14.49
N GLY A 153 -9.61 9.34 -13.67
CA GLY A 153 -9.88 10.71 -14.12
C GLY A 153 -11.17 10.89 -14.91
N LYS A 154 -12.02 9.87 -15.04
CA LYS A 154 -13.35 10.02 -15.62
C LYS A 154 -14.31 10.63 -14.59
N ASP A 155 -15.28 11.40 -15.05
CA ASP A 155 -16.30 12.05 -14.19
C ASP A 155 -17.21 11.02 -13.51
N THR A 156 -17.38 9.84 -14.12
CA THR A 156 -18.20 8.76 -13.61
C THR A 156 -17.43 7.44 -13.58
N LEU A 157 -17.60 6.69 -12.50
CA LEU A 157 -17.04 5.34 -12.40
C LEU A 157 -17.87 4.38 -13.25
N PRO A 158 -17.26 3.61 -14.17
CA PRO A 158 -17.96 2.61 -14.97
C PRO A 158 -18.67 1.56 -14.11
N ALA A 159 -19.94 1.26 -14.42
CA ALA A 159 -20.75 0.33 -13.64
C ALA A 159 -20.20 -1.10 -13.63
N ASP A 160 -19.49 -1.50 -14.67
CA ASP A 160 -18.82 -2.80 -14.76
C ASP A 160 -17.66 -2.92 -13.75
N ILE A 161 -16.94 -1.85 -13.46
CA ILE A 161 -15.91 -1.85 -12.40
C ILE A 161 -16.54 -2.07 -11.03
N LEU A 162 -17.67 -1.42 -10.73
CA LEU A 162 -18.38 -1.61 -9.45
C LEU A 162 -18.87 -3.05 -9.28
N ALA A 163 -19.52 -3.60 -10.31
CA ALA A 163 -19.99 -4.98 -10.28
C ALA A 163 -18.82 -5.99 -10.18
N LEU A 164 -17.71 -5.69 -10.82
CA LEU A 164 -16.53 -6.54 -10.79
C LEU A 164 -15.80 -6.47 -9.45
N ASP A 165 -15.73 -5.30 -8.81
CA ASP A 165 -15.10 -5.13 -7.48
C ASP A 165 -15.76 -6.03 -6.43
N ALA A 166 -17.09 -6.05 -6.37
CA ALA A 166 -17.82 -6.92 -5.47
C ALA A 166 -17.54 -8.42 -5.72
N ARG A 167 -17.48 -8.83 -6.99
CA ARG A 167 -17.18 -10.21 -7.37
C ARG A 167 -15.72 -10.61 -7.07
N VAL A 168 -14.79 -9.70 -7.26
CA VAL A 168 -13.37 -9.91 -6.94
C VAL A 168 -13.19 -10.05 -5.43
N THR A 169 -13.86 -9.21 -4.65
CA THR A 169 -13.86 -9.32 -3.19
C THR A 169 -14.42 -10.68 -2.73
N ASP A 170 -15.54 -11.11 -3.30
CA ASP A 170 -16.12 -12.44 -3.01
C ASP A 170 -15.16 -13.58 -3.36
N CYS A 171 -14.55 -13.54 -4.54
CA CYS A 171 -13.53 -14.53 -4.93
C CYS A 171 -12.33 -14.55 -3.99
N ASN A 172 -11.87 -13.38 -3.53
CA ASN A 172 -10.72 -13.29 -2.63
C ASN A 172 -11.05 -13.78 -1.22
N SER A 173 -12.30 -13.65 -0.77
CA SER A 173 -12.73 -14.11 0.55
C SER A 173 -12.43 -15.60 0.77
N ALA A 174 -12.49 -16.42 -0.28
CA ALA A 174 -12.16 -17.83 -0.23
C ALA A 174 -10.72 -18.16 0.18
N PHE A 175 -9.80 -17.17 0.13
CA PHE A 175 -8.41 -17.31 0.56
C PHE A 175 -8.15 -16.72 1.95
N PHE A 176 -9.11 -15.96 2.47
CA PHE A 176 -9.03 -15.28 3.77
C PHE A 176 -10.09 -15.80 4.74
N ASP A 177 -10.80 -16.85 4.38
CA ASP A 177 -11.73 -17.51 5.29
C ASP A 177 -10.94 -18.20 6.41
N VAL A 178 -10.84 -17.47 7.52
CA VAL A 178 -10.24 -17.99 8.75
C VAL A 178 -11.40 -18.57 9.56
N ALA A 179 -11.76 -19.80 9.25
CA ALA A 179 -12.71 -20.56 10.03
C ALA A 179 -12.19 -20.83 11.46
#